data_bdebe5fd07154921744a8e505dea786c
#
_entry.id   bdebe5fd07154921744a8e505dea786c
#
_cell.length_a   1.000
_cell.length_b   1.000
_cell.length_c   1.000
_cell.angle_alpha   90.00
_cell.angle_beta   90.00
_cell.angle_gamma   90.00
#
_symmetry.space_group_name_H-M   'P 1'
#
loop_
_entity.id
_entity.type
_entity.pdbx_description
1 polymer ?
#
loop_
_entity_poly.entity_id
_entity_poly.type
_entity_poly.pdbx_seq_one_letter_code
_entity_poly.pdbx_strand_id
1 'polypeptide(L)'
;PALNNCYTEGSPYKSVQENGEGYLLTAVKMEDYLKLYESSPEDRQNPYFAPILEKDLSHMPETLILTAEFDPLRDEGEEYGKRLKEAGNYVEIHRIPDALHGYFALGIKFLHVQESFEIMNRFLNKS
;
A
#
# COMPACT_ATOMS: atom_id res chain seq x y z
N PRO A 1 -6.15 1.45 -1.16
CA PRO A 1 -6.73 2.80 -1.21
C PRO A 1 -7.95 2.92 -0.35
N ALA A 2 -8.12 3.87 0.11
CA ALA A 2 -8.61 4.90 0.93
C ALA A 2 -9.96 4.64 1.54
N LEU A 3 -9.94 4.71 2.83
CA LEU A 3 -11.08 5.05 3.66
C LEU A 3 -11.36 6.56 3.51
N ASN A 4 -12.60 6.98 3.71
CA ASN A 4 -13.03 8.38 3.65
C ASN A 4 -12.04 9.34 4.30
N ASN A 5 -11.57 10.34 3.54
CA ASN A 5 -10.69 11.43 3.99
C ASN A 5 -9.43 10.98 4.74
N CYS A 6 -8.94 9.77 4.48
CA CYS A 6 -7.86 9.19 5.26
C CYS A 6 -6.47 9.75 4.93
N TYR A 7 -6.36 10.62 3.93
CA TYR A 7 -5.10 11.22 3.54
C TYR A 7 -4.94 12.68 3.95
N THR A 8 -5.96 13.22 4.61
CA THR A 8 -5.95 14.58 5.17
C THR A 8 -6.05 14.52 6.70
N GLU A 9 -6.52 15.58 7.32
CA GLU A 9 -6.72 15.63 8.77
C GLU A 9 -7.59 14.45 9.26
N GLY A 10 -7.06 13.71 10.25
CA GLY A 10 -7.78 12.58 10.87
C GLY A 10 -7.50 11.21 10.27
N SER A 11 -6.50 11.06 9.39
CA SER A 11 -6.07 9.74 8.94
C SER A 11 -5.74 8.81 10.12
N PRO A 12 -6.21 7.56 10.14
CA PRO A 12 -5.82 6.57 11.14
C PRO A 12 -4.40 6.06 10.94
N TYR A 13 -3.79 6.34 9.78
CA TYR A 13 -2.48 5.84 9.41
C TYR A 13 -1.37 6.84 9.73
N LYS A 14 -0.42 6.40 10.54
CA LYS A 14 0.70 7.22 10.98
C LYS A 14 1.60 7.63 9.80
N SER A 15 1.76 6.75 8.81
CA SER A 15 2.53 7.03 7.61
C SER A 15 2.00 8.20 6.79
N VAL A 16 0.69 8.46 6.82
CA VAL A 16 0.09 9.64 6.18
C VAL A 16 0.51 10.92 6.90
N GLN A 17 0.58 10.89 8.22
CA GLN A 17 1.02 12.04 9.02
C GLN A 17 2.53 12.27 8.87
N GLU A 18 3.34 11.20 8.87
CA GLU A 18 4.80 11.27 8.78
C GLU A 18 5.29 11.63 7.37
N ASN A 19 4.65 11.08 6.33
CA ASN A 19 5.13 11.11 4.96
C ASN A 19 4.17 11.82 3.99
N GLY A 20 3.09 12.40 4.48
CA GLY A 20 2.08 13.08 3.66
C GLY A 20 2.54 14.42 3.06
N GLU A 21 3.69 14.94 3.53
CA GLU A 21 4.34 16.15 3.03
C GLU A 21 5.85 15.94 2.89
N GLY A 22 6.47 16.68 1.98
CA GLY A 22 7.93 16.68 1.81
C GLY A 22 8.50 15.52 1.00
N TYR A 23 7.70 14.54 0.61
CA TYR A 23 8.10 13.41 -0.22
C TYR A 23 7.38 13.44 -1.58
N LEU A 24 7.69 12.46 -2.45
CA LEU A 24 7.22 12.43 -3.84
C LEU A 24 5.69 12.35 -3.96
N LEU A 25 5.07 11.47 -3.17
CA LEU A 25 3.62 11.37 -3.05
C LEU A 25 3.18 12.11 -1.79
N THR A 26 2.25 13.04 -1.95
CA THR A 26 1.71 13.82 -0.83
C THR A 26 0.26 13.44 -0.54
N ALA A 27 -0.20 13.69 0.68
CA ALA A 27 -1.59 13.47 1.08
C ALA A 27 -2.58 14.23 0.18
N VAL A 28 -2.24 15.46 -0.22
CA VAL A 28 -3.05 16.27 -1.15
C VAL A 28 -3.15 15.61 -2.52
N LYS A 29 -2.02 15.15 -3.09
CA LYS A 29 -2.02 14.44 -4.38
C LYS A 29 -2.85 13.16 -4.33
N MET A 30 -2.77 12.42 -3.23
CA MET A 30 -3.56 11.20 -3.05
C MET A 30 -5.06 11.50 -3.07
N GLU A 31 -5.49 12.54 -2.36
CA GLU A 31 -6.89 12.97 -2.36
C GLU A 31 -7.35 13.43 -3.76
N ASP A 32 -6.49 14.14 -4.50
CA ASP A 32 -6.78 14.54 -5.88
C ASP A 32 -6.91 13.34 -6.80
N TYR A 33 -6.04 12.33 -6.68
CA TYR A 33 -6.15 11.09 -7.46
C TYR A 33 -7.43 10.31 -7.13
N LEU A 34 -7.85 10.27 -5.87
CA LEU A 34 -9.11 9.64 -5.51
C LEU A 34 -10.30 10.34 -6.16
N LYS A 35 -10.34 11.68 -6.13
CA LYS A 35 -11.39 12.47 -6.80
C LYS A 35 -11.43 12.26 -8.30
N LEU A 36 -10.28 12.03 -8.94
CA LEU A 36 -10.21 11.71 -10.36
C LEU A 36 -10.68 10.28 -10.68
N TYR A 37 -10.49 9.35 -9.75
CA TYR A 37 -10.82 7.94 -9.94
C TYR A 37 -12.27 7.61 -9.58
N GLU A 38 -12.83 8.25 -8.56
CA GLU A 38 -14.22 8.05 -8.15
C GLU A 38 -15.21 8.61 -9.16
N SER A 39 -16.29 7.87 -9.42
CA SER A 39 -17.44 8.35 -10.20
C SER A 39 -18.48 9.03 -9.28
N SER A 40 -18.54 8.59 -8.03
CA SER A 40 -19.37 9.19 -6.99
C SER A 40 -18.71 9.01 -5.60
N PRO A 41 -19.07 9.85 -4.60
CA PRO A 41 -18.52 9.73 -3.26
C PRO A 41 -18.78 8.37 -2.58
N GLU A 42 -19.84 7.67 -2.97
CA GLU A 42 -20.22 6.35 -2.46
C GLU A 42 -19.22 5.27 -2.88
N ASP A 43 -18.48 5.47 -3.99
CA ASP A 43 -17.47 4.53 -4.46
C ASP A 43 -16.40 4.26 -3.40
N ARG A 44 -16.08 5.25 -2.57
CA ARG A 44 -15.10 5.12 -1.48
C ARG A 44 -15.50 4.11 -0.40
N GLN A 45 -16.76 3.70 -0.36
CA GLN A 45 -17.27 2.66 0.54
C GLN A 45 -17.29 1.27 -0.12
N ASN A 46 -16.96 1.18 -1.39
CA ASN A 46 -17.00 -0.06 -2.15
C ASN A 46 -15.67 -0.82 -2.02
N PRO A 47 -15.67 -2.11 -1.63
CA PRO A 47 -14.46 -2.93 -1.57
C PRO A 47 -13.70 -3.05 -2.90
N TYR A 48 -14.35 -2.92 -4.04
CA TYR A 48 -13.69 -2.89 -5.34
C TYR A 48 -12.89 -1.59 -5.57
N PHE A 49 -13.29 -0.51 -4.93
CA PHE A 49 -12.55 0.74 -4.91
C PHE A 49 -11.51 0.75 -3.79
N ALA A 50 -11.88 0.31 -2.60
CA ALA A 50 -11.08 0.29 -1.39
C ALA A 50 -11.01 -1.14 -0.80
N PRO A 51 -10.13 -2.03 -1.28
CA PRO A 51 -10.06 -3.43 -0.86
C PRO A 51 -9.92 -3.64 0.65
N ILE A 52 -9.39 -2.67 1.36
CA ILE A 52 -9.27 -2.71 2.82
C ILE A 52 -10.65 -2.72 3.54
N LEU A 53 -11.72 -2.37 2.85
CA LEU A 53 -13.09 -2.42 3.37
C LEU A 53 -13.75 -3.80 3.25
N GLU A 54 -13.11 -4.74 2.53
CA GLU A 54 -13.65 -6.09 2.42
C GLU A 54 -13.68 -6.76 3.80
N LYS A 55 -14.82 -7.36 4.10
CA LYS A 55 -15.07 -8.00 5.40
C LYS A 55 -14.59 -9.45 5.44
N ASP A 56 -14.71 -10.14 4.30
CA ASP A 56 -14.26 -11.52 4.16
C ASP A 56 -13.04 -11.57 3.25
N LEU A 57 -11.88 -11.68 3.86
CA LEU A 57 -10.59 -11.82 3.20
C LEU A 57 -10.10 -13.28 3.22
N SER A 58 -10.96 -14.25 3.53
CA SER A 58 -10.60 -15.67 3.49
C SER A 58 -10.38 -16.17 2.06
N HIS A 59 -9.64 -17.27 1.92
CA HIS A 59 -9.39 -17.92 0.63
C HIS A 59 -8.76 -17.04 -0.46
N MET A 60 -8.00 -16.04 -0.05
CA MET A 60 -7.23 -15.22 -0.98
C MET A 60 -5.93 -15.92 -1.39
N PRO A 61 -5.39 -15.61 -2.57
CA PRO A 61 -4.12 -16.18 -3.04
C PRO A 61 -2.96 -15.82 -2.10
N GLU A 62 -1.87 -16.58 -2.21
CA GLU A 62 -0.61 -16.22 -1.57
C GLU A 62 -0.20 -14.81 -1.99
N THR A 63 0.09 -13.96 -1.02
CA THR A 63 0.26 -12.53 -1.24
C THR A 63 1.61 -12.04 -0.73
N LEU A 64 2.32 -11.31 -1.58
CA LEU A 64 3.50 -10.53 -1.19
C LEU A 64 3.15 -9.05 -1.21
N ILE A 65 3.43 -8.35 -0.12
CA ILE A 65 3.28 -6.90 -0.01
C ILE A 65 4.66 -6.28 0.21
N LEU A 66 5.03 -5.37 -0.70
CA LEU A 66 6.20 -4.53 -0.56
C LEU A 66 5.75 -3.09 -0.30
N THR A 67 6.27 -2.48 0.75
CA THR A 67 6.01 -1.09 1.09
C THR A 67 7.31 -0.29 1.11
N ALA A 68 7.23 0.99 0.81
CA ALA A 68 8.35 1.91 0.91
C ALA A 68 8.30 2.64 2.26
N GLU A 69 9.45 2.82 2.90
CA GLU A 69 9.51 3.43 4.24
C GLU A 69 8.90 4.83 4.27
N PHE A 70 9.29 5.68 3.31
CA PHE A 70 8.83 7.07 3.21
C PHE A 70 7.66 7.22 2.23
N ASP A 71 6.64 6.40 2.42
CA ASP A 71 5.42 6.38 1.61
C ASP A 71 4.20 6.60 2.52
N PRO A 72 3.34 7.60 2.24
CA PRO A 72 2.10 7.77 2.99
C PRO A 72 1.18 6.54 2.93
N LEU A 73 1.27 5.70 1.89
CA LEU A 73 0.50 4.46 1.73
C LEU A 73 1.06 3.25 2.52
N ARG A 74 2.22 3.40 3.15
CA ARG A 74 2.93 2.32 3.85
C ARG A 74 2.04 1.56 4.84
N ASP A 75 1.48 2.27 5.79
CA ASP A 75 0.75 1.66 6.91
C ASP A 75 -0.56 1.02 6.45
N GLU A 76 -1.25 1.62 5.49
CA GLU A 76 -2.47 1.03 4.90
C GLU A 76 -2.16 -0.28 4.17
N GLY A 77 -1.08 -0.32 3.40
CA GLY A 77 -0.64 -1.54 2.72
C GLY A 77 -0.26 -2.66 3.69
N GLU A 78 0.45 -2.32 4.76
CA GLU A 78 0.83 -3.28 5.81
C GLU A 78 -0.39 -3.76 6.61
N GLU A 79 -1.33 -2.89 6.93
CA GLU A 79 -2.59 -3.26 7.60
C GLU A 79 -3.44 -4.21 6.75
N TYR A 80 -3.51 -3.96 5.43
CA TYR A 80 -4.19 -4.88 4.53
C TYR A 80 -3.56 -6.27 4.54
N GLY A 81 -2.23 -6.34 4.48
CA GLY A 81 -1.49 -7.60 4.60
C GLY A 81 -1.72 -8.31 5.93
N LYS A 82 -1.78 -7.57 7.02
CA LYS A 82 -2.09 -8.12 8.34
C LYS A 82 -3.48 -8.74 8.38
N ARG A 83 -4.51 -8.05 7.86
CA ARG A 83 -5.88 -8.58 7.79
C ARG A 83 -5.98 -9.83 6.92
N LEU A 84 -5.29 -9.87 5.78
CA LEU A 84 -5.20 -11.07 4.95
C LEU A 84 -4.61 -12.26 5.73
N LYS A 85 -3.56 -12.01 6.51
CA LYS A 85 -2.90 -13.02 7.35
C LYS A 85 -3.81 -13.52 8.48
N GLU A 86 -4.51 -12.60 9.15
CA GLU A 86 -5.49 -12.93 10.20
C GLU A 86 -6.68 -13.74 9.67
N ALA A 87 -7.03 -13.55 8.38
CA ALA A 87 -8.05 -14.35 7.69
C ALA A 87 -7.55 -15.73 7.24
N GLY A 88 -6.33 -16.12 7.58
CA GLY A 88 -5.78 -17.46 7.33
C GLY A 88 -5.01 -17.62 6.03
N ASN A 89 -4.72 -16.53 5.31
CA ASN A 89 -3.96 -16.59 4.08
C ASN A 89 -2.44 -16.57 4.33
N TYR A 90 -1.67 -17.09 3.37
CA TYR A 90 -0.23 -16.94 3.37
C TYR A 90 0.15 -15.54 2.87
N VAL A 91 0.82 -14.75 3.72
CA VAL A 91 1.19 -13.37 3.40
C VAL A 91 2.60 -13.06 3.88
N GLU A 92 3.41 -12.50 3.00
CA GLU A 92 4.69 -11.86 3.35
C GLU A 92 4.57 -10.35 3.20
N ILE A 93 5.09 -9.62 4.18
CA ILE A 93 5.12 -8.15 4.17
C ILE A 93 6.57 -7.72 4.38
N HIS A 94 7.10 -6.94 3.43
CA HIS A 94 8.45 -6.39 3.52
C HIS A 94 8.41 -4.89 3.31
N ARG A 95 8.95 -4.16 4.28
CA ARG A 95 9.19 -2.72 4.16
C ARG A 95 10.59 -2.50 3.60
N ILE A 96 10.70 -1.77 2.51
CA ILE A 96 11.97 -1.40 1.90
C ILE A 96 12.47 -0.12 2.58
N PRO A 97 13.58 -0.20 3.34
CA PRO A 97 14.11 0.95 4.06
C PRO A 97 14.61 2.03 3.09
N ASP A 98 14.53 3.28 3.51
CA ASP A 98 14.95 4.47 2.74
C ASP A 98 14.26 4.65 1.37
N ALA A 99 13.27 3.83 1.04
CA ALA A 99 12.56 3.91 -0.23
C ALA A 99 11.42 4.95 -0.19
N LEU A 100 11.23 5.62 -1.32
CA LEU A 100 10.12 6.54 -1.58
C LEU A 100 9.02 5.84 -2.38
N HIS A 101 7.81 6.41 -2.35
CA HIS A 101 6.73 5.96 -3.25
C HIS A 101 7.20 5.98 -4.71
N GLY A 102 6.90 4.92 -5.45
CA GLY A 102 7.25 4.83 -6.87
C GLY A 102 8.74 4.55 -7.17
N TYR A 103 9.54 4.13 -6.20
CA TYR A 103 10.97 3.87 -6.35
C TYR A 103 11.32 2.88 -7.49
N PHE A 104 10.41 2.00 -7.89
CA PHE A 104 10.61 1.12 -9.04
C PHE A 104 10.89 1.89 -10.35
N ALA A 105 10.37 3.11 -10.49
CA ALA A 105 10.64 3.97 -11.65
C ALA A 105 12.11 4.39 -11.77
N LEU A 106 12.90 4.24 -10.71
CA LEU A 106 14.34 4.52 -10.72
C LEU A 106 15.16 3.46 -11.48
N GLY A 107 14.56 2.31 -11.76
CA GLY A 107 15.15 1.24 -12.55
C GLY A 107 16.08 0.30 -11.76
N ILE A 108 16.46 -0.81 -12.42
CA ILE A 108 17.16 -1.95 -11.82
C ILE A 108 18.57 -1.64 -11.26
N LYS A 109 19.13 -0.50 -11.58
CA LYS A 109 20.45 -0.10 -11.04
C LYS A 109 20.38 0.39 -9.60
N PHE A 110 19.18 0.74 -9.12
CA PHE A 110 18.98 1.19 -7.75
C PHE A 110 18.84 0.00 -6.80
N LEU A 111 19.54 0.11 -5.66
CA LEU A 111 19.61 -0.97 -4.66
C LEU A 111 18.21 -1.40 -4.17
N HIS A 112 17.33 -0.45 -3.89
CA HIS A 112 15.96 -0.73 -3.44
C HIS A 112 15.16 -1.57 -4.45
N VAL A 113 15.36 -1.31 -5.75
CA VAL A 113 14.72 -2.08 -6.83
C VAL A 113 15.31 -3.48 -6.90
N GLN A 114 16.63 -3.62 -6.80
CA GLN A 114 17.29 -4.94 -6.78
C GLN A 114 16.83 -5.78 -5.61
N GLU A 115 16.84 -5.23 -4.41
CA GLU A 115 16.35 -5.89 -3.19
C GLU A 115 14.89 -6.36 -3.33
N SER A 116 14.04 -5.51 -3.89
CA SER A 116 12.64 -5.85 -4.13
C SER A 116 12.49 -7.01 -5.13
N PHE A 117 13.28 -7.04 -6.20
CA PHE A 117 13.29 -8.16 -7.15
C PHE A 117 13.79 -9.45 -6.51
N GLU A 118 14.78 -9.39 -5.63
CA GLU A 118 15.26 -10.57 -4.90
C GLU A 118 14.16 -11.14 -3.98
N ILE A 119 13.41 -10.26 -3.29
CA ILE A 119 12.27 -10.66 -2.46
C ILE A 119 11.18 -11.30 -3.32
N MET A 120 10.80 -10.66 -4.44
CA MET A 120 9.79 -11.17 -5.36
C MET A 120 10.19 -12.53 -5.94
N ASN A 121 11.43 -12.68 -6.41
CA ASN A 121 11.93 -13.94 -6.96
C ASN A 121 11.89 -15.05 -5.91
N ARG A 122 12.29 -14.77 -4.69
CA ARG A 122 12.25 -15.73 -3.59
C ARG A 122 10.82 -16.15 -3.26
N PHE A 123 9.88 -15.21 -3.25
CA PHE A 123 8.47 -15.48 -3.02
C PHE A 123 7.87 -16.34 -4.13
N LEU A 124 8.12 -16.00 -5.40
CA LEU A 124 7.57 -16.72 -6.55
C LEU A 124 8.18 -18.12 -6.75
N ASN A 125 9.42 -18.33 -6.32
CA ASN A 125 10.12 -19.62 -6.45
C ASN A 125 10.03 -20.49 -5.18
N LYS A 126 9.14 -20.18 -4.27
CA LYS A 126 8.78 -21.11 -3.19
C LYS A 126 8.02 -22.28 -3.78
N SER A 127 8.69 -23.36 -3.92
CA SER A 127 8.10 -24.67 -4.26
C SER A 127 8.25 -25.61 -3.09
#